data_72c187c4501fb4be23533d9a557df361
#
_entry.id   72c187c4501fb4be23533d9a557df361
#
_cell.length_a   1.000
_cell.length_b   1.000
_cell.length_c   1.000
_cell.angle_alpha   90.00
_cell.angle_beta   90.00
_cell.angle_gamma   90.00
#
_symmetry.space_group_name_H-M   'P 1'
#
loop_
_entity.id
_entity.type
_entity.pdbx_description
1 polymer ?
#
loop_
_entity_poly.entity_id
_entity_poly.type
_entity_poly.pdbx_seq_one_letter_code
_entity_poly.pdbx_strand_id
1 'polypeptide(L)'
;RNAKSGESSGQGGSVGTAAGVGMLLLSGGMIWVPSLHAQIVADPAAPGVQRPTVLSAANGVVQVNIQTPSPAGVSRNTYRQFDVAANGVILNNARNNAGTQLGGQIQGNPWLAKGSARVIVNEVNSAAQSRLMGPLEVAGQRADVIIANPSGLVVDGLSFINAAGVTLTTGRPLYGANGSVDG
;
A
#
# COMPACT_ATOMS: atom_id res chain seq x y z
N ARG A 1 -69.23 18.75 47.51
CA ARG A 1 -70.59 18.57 46.94
C ARG A 1 -70.47 18.04 45.52
N ASN A 2 -70.87 16.80 45.45
CA ASN A 2 -71.77 16.15 44.51
C ASN A 2 -71.34 16.12 43.05
N ALA A 3 -71.04 14.97 42.59
CA ALA A 3 -71.90 13.81 42.18
C ALA A 3 -72.26 13.97 40.68
N LYS A 4 -72.14 13.09 39.86
CA LYS A 4 -72.75 11.81 39.57
C LYS A 4 -72.46 11.49 38.09
N SER A 5 -71.90 10.39 37.78
CA SER A 5 -72.50 9.18 37.15
C SER A 5 -73.14 9.34 35.76
N GLY A 6 -72.82 8.41 34.87
CA GLY A 6 -73.61 8.07 33.71
C GLY A 6 -72.88 7.05 32.79
N GLU A 7 -73.21 5.80 33.00
CA GLU A 7 -72.97 4.67 32.08
C GLU A 7 -73.79 4.82 30.81
N SER A 8 -73.31 4.23 29.72
CA SER A 8 -74.10 3.30 28.89
C SER A 8 -73.36 2.93 27.61
N SER A 9 -72.91 1.73 27.51
CA SER A 9 -73.17 0.61 26.56
C SER A 9 -73.58 0.99 25.13
N GLY A 10 -72.89 0.36 24.20
CA GLY A 10 -73.35 0.22 22.81
C GLY A 10 -72.36 -0.64 21.99
N GLN A 11 -72.75 -1.91 21.80
CA GLN A 11 -72.10 -2.88 20.91
C GLN A 11 -72.28 -2.47 19.45
N GLY A 12 -71.34 -2.93 18.63
CA GLY A 12 -71.55 -2.99 17.18
C GLY A 12 -70.29 -3.39 16.45
N GLY A 13 -70.18 -4.69 16.09
CA GLY A 13 -69.06 -5.27 15.40
C GLY A 13 -68.92 -4.84 13.94
N SER A 14 -67.74 -4.99 13.45
CA SER A 14 -67.50 -5.27 12.02
C SER A 14 -66.09 -5.81 11.85
N VAL A 15 -66.00 -7.01 11.34
CA VAL A 15 -64.82 -7.71 10.91
C VAL A 15 -64.22 -6.98 9.70
N GLY A 16 -63.03 -6.43 9.84
CA GLY A 16 -62.24 -5.91 8.73
C GLY A 16 -60.90 -6.60 8.73
N THR A 17 -60.76 -7.60 7.89
CA THR A 17 -59.50 -8.23 7.54
C THR A 17 -58.57 -7.21 6.85
N ALA A 18 -57.68 -6.60 7.62
CA ALA A 18 -56.60 -5.85 7.04
C ALA A 18 -55.40 -6.78 6.86
N ALA A 19 -55.14 -7.11 5.59
CA ALA A 19 -53.94 -7.79 5.17
C ALA A 19 -52.73 -6.99 5.59
N GLY A 20 -52.02 -7.49 6.57
CA GLY A 20 -50.74 -6.94 6.96
C GLY A 20 -49.73 -7.16 5.83
N VAL A 21 -49.43 -6.09 5.09
CA VAL A 21 -48.25 -6.04 4.24
C VAL A 21 -47.07 -6.08 5.17
N GLY A 22 -46.51 -7.26 5.34
CA GLY A 22 -45.22 -7.44 6.01
C GLY A 22 -44.18 -6.73 5.20
N MET A 23 -43.78 -5.56 5.69
CA MET A 23 -42.59 -4.85 5.21
C MET A 23 -41.40 -5.69 5.60
N LEU A 24 -40.91 -6.52 4.65
CA LEU A 24 -39.65 -7.24 4.77
C LEU A 24 -38.53 -6.18 4.72
N LEU A 25 -38.06 -5.74 5.88
CA LEU A 25 -36.83 -5.00 6.01
C LEU A 25 -35.69 -5.95 5.63
N LEU A 26 -35.33 -5.97 4.35
CA LEU A 26 -34.05 -6.46 3.89
C LEU A 26 -32.99 -5.57 4.56
N SER A 27 -32.51 -6.00 5.72
CA SER A 27 -31.24 -5.50 6.28
C SER A 27 -30.16 -5.96 5.30
N GLY A 28 -29.93 -5.14 4.27
CA GLY A 28 -28.80 -5.25 3.40
C GLY A 28 -27.53 -5.09 4.24
N GLY A 29 -27.01 -6.19 4.76
CA GLY A 29 -25.68 -6.23 5.32
C GLY A 29 -24.72 -5.71 4.25
N MET A 30 -24.18 -4.52 4.46
CA MET A 30 -23.13 -3.96 3.63
C MET A 30 -21.95 -4.92 3.78
N ILE A 31 -21.78 -5.82 2.81
CA ILE A 31 -20.60 -6.67 2.76
C ILE A 31 -19.43 -5.72 2.53
N TRP A 32 -18.70 -5.44 3.57
CA TRP A 32 -17.45 -4.71 3.49
C TRP A 32 -16.46 -5.66 2.79
N VAL A 33 -16.38 -5.55 1.47
CA VAL A 33 -15.31 -6.20 0.71
C VAL A 33 -14.09 -5.35 0.98
N PRO A 34 -13.08 -5.83 1.73
CA PRO A 34 -11.84 -5.09 1.85
C PRO A 34 -11.30 -4.93 0.42
N SER A 35 -11.25 -3.71 -0.05
CA SER A 35 -10.57 -3.40 -1.30
C SER A 35 -9.13 -3.89 -1.13
N LEU A 36 -8.74 -4.87 -1.93
CA LEU A 36 -7.34 -5.27 -2.09
C LEU A 36 -6.62 -4.07 -2.75
N HIS A 37 -6.35 -3.04 -1.95
CA HIS A 37 -5.51 -1.95 -2.40
C HIS A 37 -4.09 -2.51 -2.51
N ALA A 38 -3.46 -2.28 -3.63
CA ALA A 38 -2.03 -2.48 -3.75
C ALA A 38 -1.34 -1.75 -2.60
N GLN A 39 -0.57 -2.48 -1.82
CA GLN A 39 -0.02 -1.99 -0.56
C GLN A 39 1.48 -2.22 -0.51
N ILE A 40 2.20 -1.21 -0.05
CA ILE A 40 3.61 -1.34 0.32
C ILE A 40 3.72 -1.27 1.83
N VAL A 41 4.22 -2.35 2.44
CA VAL A 41 4.37 -2.48 3.89
C VAL A 41 5.80 -2.90 4.19
N ALA A 42 6.55 -2.03 4.84
CA ALA A 42 7.89 -2.37 5.33
C ALA A 42 7.79 -3.54 6.34
N ASP A 43 8.78 -4.43 6.34
CA ASP A 43 8.80 -5.54 7.28
C ASP A 43 9.21 -5.03 8.69
N PRO A 44 8.31 -5.06 9.68
CA PRO A 44 8.62 -4.59 11.03
C PRO A 44 9.65 -5.48 11.74
N ALA A 45 9.82 -6.73 11.29
CA ALA A 45 10.80 -7.67 11.84
C ALA A 45 12.19 -7.52 11.21
N ALA A 46 12.31 -6.79 10.09
CA ALA A 46 13.60 -6.53 9.47
C ALA A 46 14.48 -5.63 10.34
N PRO A 47 15.83 -5.77 10.24
CA PRO A 47 16.76 -4.83 10.86
C PRO A 47 16.44 -3.38 10.48
N GLY A 48 16.60 -2.43 11.40
CA GLY A 48 16.27 -1.02 11.17
C GLY A 48 16.90 -0.45 9.90
N VAL A 49 18.15 -0.84 9.60
CA VAL A 49 18.90 -0.42 8.40
C VAL A 49 18.39 -1.05 7.09
N GLN A 50 17.38 -1.91 7.14
CA GLN A 50 16.72 -2.52 5.99
C GLN A 50 15.22 -2.20 5.96
N ARG A 51 14.73 -1.38 6.90
CA ARG A 51 13.32 -1.05 7.04
C ARG A 51 13.05 0.33 6.44
N PRO A 52 12.55 0.41 5.21
CA PRO A 52 12.28 1.70 4.57
C PRO A 52 11.13 2.42 5.26
N THR A 53 11.06 3.73 5.07
CA THR A 53 9.92 4.54 5.53
C THR A 53 8.92 4.69 4.39
N VAL A 54 7.71 4.22 4.60
CA VAL A 54 6.62 4.32 3.62
C VAL A 54 5.77 5.54 3.96
N LEU A 55 5.59 6.41 3.00
CA LEU A 55 4.89 7.69 3.08
C LEU A 55 3.90 7.82 1.91
N SER A 56 3.15 8.91 1.89
CA SER A 56 2.36 9.33 0.73
C SER A 56 2.85 10.69 0.24
N ALA A 57 2.99 10.84 -1.06
CA ALA A 57 3.17 12.15 -1.69
C ALA A 57 1.88 12.98 -1.55
N ALA A 58 1.95 14.27 -1.84
CA ALA A 58 0.82 15.19 -1.67
C ALA A 58 -0.44 14.79 -2.44
N ASN A 59 -0.29 14.08 -3.55
CA ASN A 59 -1.38 13.56 -4.38
C ASN A 59 -1.80 12.12 -4.05
N GLY A 60 -1.30 11.55 -2.94
CA GLY A 60 -1.65 10.21 -2.46
C GLY A 60 -0.85 9.06 -3.10
N VAL A 61 0.08 9.32 -4.01
CA VAL A 61 0.98 8.29 -4.54
C VAL A 61 1.91 7.82 -3.43
N VAL A 62 2.09 6.49 -3.31
CA VAL A 62 2.99 5.91 -2.31
C VAL A 62 4.43 6.33 -2.60
N GLN A 63 5.10 6.85 -1.57
CA GLN A 63 6.51 7.20 -1.58
C GLN A 63 7.26 6.33 -0.58
N VAL A 64 8.37 5.76 -1.00
CA VAL A 64 9.27 4.99 -0.14
C VAL A 64 10.59 5.74 0.01
N ASN A 65 10.89 6.19 1.21
CA ASN A 65 12.23 6.63 1.55
C ASN A 65 13.09 5.39 1.75
N ILE A 66 13.90 5.08 0.75
CA ILE A 66 14.80 3.92 0.78
C ILE A 66 15.86 4.07 1.87
N GLN A 67 16.40 2.96 2.34
CA GLN A 67 17.41 2.93 3.39
C GLN A 67 18.79 3.40 2.92
N THR A 68 19.62 3.79 3.88
CA THR A 68 21.01 4.19 3.66
C THR A 68 21.75 3.13 2.86
N PRO A 69 22.37 3.50 1.73
CA PRO A 69 23.16 2.54 0.94
C PRO A 69 24.37 2.01 1.69
N SER A 70 24.73 0.76 1.42
CA SER A 70 25.99 0.14 1.84
C SER A 70 27.21 0.83 1.21
N PRO A 71 28.43 0.52 1.65
CA PRO A 71 29.66 0.97 0.97
C PRO A 71 29.70 0.64 -0.52
N ALA A 72 29.05 -0.47 -0.93
CA ALA A 72 28.88 -0.83 -2.33
C ALA A 72 27.81 -0.03 -3.08
N GLY A 73 27.14 0.91 -2.42
CA GLY A 73 26.07 1.74 -3.00
C GLY A 73 24.73 1.03 -3.16
N VAL A 74 24.49 -0.03 -2.40
CA VAL A 74 23.25 -0.83 -2.44
C VAL A 74 22.35 -0.43 -1.28
N SER A 75 21.16 0.08 -1.57
CA SER A 75 20.08 0.28 -0.59
C SER A 75 19.24 -0.98 -0.51
N ARG A 76 19.27 -1.68 0.61
CA ARG A 76 18.45 -2.86 0.86
C ARG A 76 17.19 -2.47 1.63
N ASN A 77 16.03 -2.81 1.07
CA ASN A 77 14.72 -2.49 1.62
C ASN A 77 13.88 -3.76 1.71
N THR A 78 13.45 -4.10 2.91
CA THR A 78 12.74 -5.35 3.20
C THR A 78 11.28 -5.05 3.52
N TYR A 79 10.39 -5.82 2.89
CA TYR A 79 8.95 -5.62 2.98
C TYR A 79 8.21 -6.90 3.37
N ARG A 80 7.07 -6.75 4.02
CA ARG A 80 6.06 -7.81 4.12
C ARG A 80 5.15 -7.85 2.91
N GLN A 81 4.92 -6.71 2.28
CA GLN A 81 4.11 -6.58 1.07
C GLN A 81 4.72 -5.50 0.19
N PHE A 82 4.88 -5.78 -1.10
CA PHE A 82 5.34 -4.83 -2.09
C PHE A 82 4.46 -4.92 -3.33
N ASP A 83 3.35 -4.17 -3.33
CA ASP A 83 2.44 -4.07 -4.46
C ASP A 83 2.49 -2.67 -5.05
N VAL A 84 2.63 -2.57 -6.35
CA VAL A 84 2.57 -1.30 -7.09
C VAL A 84 1.17 -1.14 -7.66
N ALA A 85 0.44 -0.16 -7.16
CA ALA A 85 -0.89 0.19 -7.65
C ALA A 85 -0.83 0.84 -9.05
N ALA A 86 -1.97 0.96 -9.71
CA ALA A 86 -2.05 1.60 -11.04
C ALA A 86 -1.57 3.07 -11.05
N ASN A 87 -1.69 3.79 -9.93
CA ASN A 87 -1.16 5.15 -9.77
C ASN A 87 0.35 5.20 -9.44
N GLY A 88 0.99 4.03 -9.27
CA GLY A 88 2.43 3.89 -9.14
C GLY A 88 3.00 4.01 -7.73
N VAL A 89 4.33 3.97 -7.68
CA VAL A 89 5.14 4.14 -6.48
C VAL A 89 6.39 4.96 -6.79
N ILE A 90 6.86 5.74 -5.82
CA ILE A 90 8.09 6.51 -5.89
C ILE A 90 9.11 5.91 -4.93
N LEU A 91 10.26 5.45 -5.44
CA LEU A 91 11.43 5.11 -4.64
C LEU A 91 12.30 6.37 -4.49
N ASN A 92 12.31 6.95 -3.31
CA ASN A 92 12.97 8.22 -3.07
C ASN A 92 14.50 8.03 -2.89
N ASN A 93 15.23 8.21 -3.98
CA ASN A 93 16.70 8.21 -4.06
C ASN A 93 17.27 9.64 -4.18
N ALA A 94 16.52 10.63 -3.72
CA ALA A 94 16.91 12.03 -3.75
C ALA A 94 17.45 12.47 -2.38
N ARG A 95 18.65 13.05 -2.35
CA ARG A 95 19.25 13.63 -1.12
C ARG A 95 18.62 14.97 -0.74
N ASN A 96 18.19 15.73 -1.73
CA ASN A 96 17.52 17.01 -1.60
C ASN A 96 16.11 16.92 -2.17
N ASN A 97 15.30 17.95 -1.98
CA ASN A 97 14.00 18.03 -2.61
C ASN A 97 14.09 17.82 -4.12
N ALA A 98 13.20 17.03 -4.67
CA ALA A 98 13.21 16.64 -6.07
C ALA A 98 11.82 16.66 -6.67
N GLY A 99 11.74 17.01 -7.96
CA GLY A 99 10.53 16.82 -8.75
C GLY A 99 10.40 15.38 -9.21
N THR A 100 9.19 14.85 -9.16
CA THR A 100 8.82 13.53 -9.65
C THR A 100 7.67 13.65 -10.64
N GLN A 101 7.54 12.69 -11.57
CA GLN A 101 6.42 12.63 -12.50
C GLN A 101 5.15 12.15 -11.80
N LEU A 102 5.27 11.22 -10.87
CA LEU A 102 4.13 10.60 -10.21
C LEU A 102 3.60 11.41 -9.03
N GLY A 103 4.47 12.04 -8.23
CA GLY A 103 4.10 12.67 -6.96
C GLY A 103 4.34 14.19 -6.89
N GLY A 104 4.81 14.81 -7.98
CA GLY A 104 5.20 16.22 -7.99
C GLY A 104 6.47 16.45 -7.14
N GLN A 105 6.51 17.54 -6.40
CA GLN A 105 7.65 17.87 -5.52
C GLN A 105 7.63 17.02 -4.27
N ILE A 106 8.73 16.33 -3.99
CA ILE A 106 8.93 15.56 -2.78
C ILE A 106 10.16 16.05 -1.98
N GLN A 107 10.13 15.81 -0.70
CA GLN A 107 11.28 16.13 0.18
C GLN A 107 12.42 15.13 -0.02
N GLY A 108 13.64 15.60 0.21
CA GLY A 108 14.83 14.75 0.23
C GLY A 108 14.70 13.62 1.26
N ASN A 109 15.28 12.49 0.95
CA ASN A 109 15.28 11.32 1.81
C ASN A 109 16.34 11.49 2.93
N PRO A 110 15.93 11.52 4.21
CA PRO A 110 16.87 11.74 5.32
C PRO A 110 17.88 10.59 5.50
N TRP A 111 17.58 9.39 5.00
CA TRP A 111 18.50 8.25 5.08
C TRP A 111 19.68 8.34 4.11
N LEU A 112 19.66 9.28 3.18
CA LEU A 112 20.67 9.43 2.13
C LEU A 112 21.74 10.50 2.45
N ALA A 113 21.95 10.83 3.71
CA ALA A 113 22.95 11.83 4.10
C ALA A 113 24.36 11.53 3.55
N LYS A 114 24.74 10.25 3.45
CA LYS A 114 26.04 9.79 2.94
C LYS A 114 26.10 9.59 1.41
N GLY A 115 25.00 9.66 0.71
CA GLY A 115 24.93 9.47 -0.74
C GLY A 115 23.66 8.77 -1.20
N SER A 116 23.34 8.92 -2.48
CA SER A 116 22.25 8.20 -3.13
C SER A 116 22.67 6.76 -3.46
N ALA A 117 21.72 5.86 -3.57
CA ALA A 117 21.95 4.49 -3.98
C ALA A 117 22.27 4.39 -5.48
N ARG A 118 23.14 3.45 -5.84
CA ARG A 118 23.36 2.98 -7.23
C ARG A 118 22.44 1.81 -7.57
N VAL A 119 22.14 0.99 -6.56
CA VAL A 119 21.22 -0.14 -6.65
C VAL A 119 20.22 -0.07 -5.52
N ILE A 120 18.94 -0.22 -5.84
CA ILE A 120 17.84 -0.26 -4.88
C ILE A 120 17.24 -1.65 -4.91
N VAL A 121 17.43 -2.41 -3.83
CA VAL A 121 16.85 -3.75 -3.69
C VAL A 121 15.58 -3.65 -2.86
N ASN A 122 14.47 -4.13 -3.43
CA ASN A 122 13.18 -4.29 -2.77
C ASN A 122 12.92 -5.78 -2.60
N GLU A 123 13.12 -6.29 -1.39
CA GLU A 123 13.02 -7.70 -1.06
C GLU A 123 11.78 -7.97 -0.21
N VAL A 124 10.91 -8.88 -0.66
CA VAL A 124 9.73 -9.29 0.09
C VAL A 124 10.06 -10.53 0.93
N ASN A 125 9.79 -10.45 2.23
CA ASN A 125 10.12 -11.49 3.22
C ASN A 125 8.86 -12.13 3.84
N SER A 126 7.83 -12.31 3.03
CA SER A 126 6.58 -12.95 3.45
C SER A 126 6.11 -13.99 2.42
N ALA A 127 5.01 -14.67 2.71
CA ALA A 127 4.37 -15.59 1.78
C ALA A 127 3.44 -14.89 0.76
N ALA A 128 3.33 -13.56 0.80
CA ALA A 128 2.46 -12.81 -0.10
C ALA A 128 3.15 -12.57 -1.46
N GLN A 129 2.44 -12.84 -2.56
CA GLN A 129 2.88 -12.45 -3.90
C GLN A 129 2.86 -10.93 -4.06
N SER A 130 3.74 -10.39 -4.88
CA SER A 130 3.72 -8.99 -5.29
C SER A 130 2.90 -8.80 -6.57
N ARG A 131 2.07 -7.75 -6.58
CA ARG A 131 1.31 -7.32 -7.75
C ARG A 131 1.86 -5.98 -8.25
N LEU A 132 2.39 -5.98 -9.47
CA LEU A 132 3.07 -4.84 -10.05
C LEU A 132 2.23 -4.32 -11.21
N MET A 133 1.34 -3.36 -10.93
CA MET A 133 0.26 -2.94 -11.83
C MET A 133 0.38 -1.49 -12.31
N GLY A 134 1.47 -0.82 -11.99
CA GLY A 134 1.63 0.60 -12.33
C GLY A 134 3.09 1.03 -12.41
N PRO A 135 3.34 2.32 -12.69
CA PRO A 135 4.68 2.85 -12.84
C PRO A 135 5.45 2.88 -11.51
N LEU A 136 6.75 2.57 -11.59
CA LEU A 136 7.71 2.74 -10.51
C LEU A 136 8.70 3.83 -10.90
N GLU A 137 8.77 4.89 -10.11
CA GLU A 137 9.67 6.01 -10.34
C GLU A 137 10.81 6.03 -9.32
N VAL A 138 12.04 6.17 -9.79
CA VAL A 138 13.20 6.49 -8.94
C VAL A 138 13.36 8.00 -8.90
N ALA A 139 13.08 8.60 -7.73
CA ALA A 139 13.26 10.03 -7.55
C ALA A 139 14.73 10.40 -7.35
N GLY A 140 15.15 11.53 -7.90
CA GLY A 140 16.51 12.04 -7.76
C GLY A 140 17.53 11.28 -8.60
N GLN A 141 18.57 10.72 -7.99
CA GLN A 141 19.62 10.02 -8.72
C GLN A 141 19.11 8.68 -9.29
N ARG A 142 19.38 8.47 -10.56
CA ARG A 142 19.07 7.23 -11.27
C ARG A 142 19.79 6.03 -10.64
N ALA A 143 19.10 4.90 -10.53
CA ALA A 143 19.64 3.67 -9.93
C ALA A 143 19.07 2.42 -10.61
N ASP A 144 19.77 1.30 -10.48
CA ASP A 144 19.24 -0.01 -10.79
C ASP A 144 18.18 -0.40 -9.75
N VAL A 145 17.09 -1.02 -10.19
CA VAL A 145 16.00 -1.48 -9.32
C VAL A 145 15.90 -2.99 -9.39
N ILE A 146 15.99 -3.62 -8.23
CA ILE A 146 15.75 -5.06 -8.07
C ILE A 146 14.48 -5.24 -7.25
N ILE A 147 13.55 -6.03 -7.75
CA ILE A 147 12.36 -6.49 -7.01
C ILE A 147 12.45 -7.99 -6.87
N ALA A 148 12.64 -8.46 -5.65
CA ALA A 148 12.81 -9.86 -5.31
C ALA A 148 11.68 -10.35 -4.42
N ASN A 149 10.90 -11.32 -4.88
CA ASN A 149 9.85 -11.94 -4.08
C ASN A 149 9.80 -13.46 -4.31
N PRO A 150 10.34 -14.27 -3.39
CA PRO A 150 10.30 -15.73 -3.50
C PRO A 150 8.90 -16.33 -3.58
N SER A 151 7.88 -15.60 -3.11
CA SER A 151 6.48 -16.03 -3.17
C SER A 151 5.79 -15.73 -4.50
N GLY A 152 6.49 -15.06 -5.42
CA GLY A 152 6.02 -14.79 -6.78
C GLY A 152 5.76 -13.33 -7.09
N LEU A 153 5.79 -13.04 -8.39
CA LEU A 153 5.53 -11.73 -8.97
C LEU A 153 4.42 -11.86 -10.02
N VAL A 154 3.39 -11.04 -9.90
CA VAL A 154 2.36 -10.85 -10.93
C VAL A 154 2.59 -9.47 -11.54
N VAL A 155 2.90 -9.43 -12.82
CA VAL A 155 3.25 -8.19 -13.54
C VAL A 155 2.17 -7.88 -14.55
N ASP A 156 1.48 -6.76 -14.34
CA ASP A 156 0.41 -6.29 -15.22
C ASP A 156 0.39 -4.76 -15.22
N GLY A 157 1.03 -4.16 -16.23
CA GLY A 157 1.11 -2.70 -16.36
C GLY A 157 2.32 -2.05 -15.67
N LEU A 158 3.30 -2.83 -15.19
CA LEU A 158 4.53 -2.28 -14.63
C LEU A 158 5.34 -1.53 -15.68
N SER A 159 5.75 -0.32 -15.33
CA SER A 159 6.69 0.48 -16.11
C SER A 159 7.68 1.19 -15.18
N PHE A 160 8.75 1.75 -15.74
CA PHE A 160 9.80 2.36 -14.93
C PHE A 160 10.13 3.77 -15.41
N ILE A 161 10.29 4.67 -14.46
CA ILE A 161 10.69 6.06 -14.67
C ILE A 161 12.01 6.27 -13.95
N ASN A 162 13.02 6.76 -14.67
CA ASN A 162 14.36 7.05 -14.15
C ASN A 162 15.10 5.86 -13.51
N ALA A 163 14.74 4.62 -13.86
CA ALA A 163 15.56 3.46 -13.51
C ALA A 163 16.72 3.26 -14.50
N ALA A 164 17.90 2.85 -14.02
CA ALA A 164 19.06 2.59 -14.84
C ALA A 164 18.99 1.19 -15.48
N GLY A 165 18.64 0.21 -14.68
CA GLY A 165 18.36 -1.16 -15.05
C GLY A 165 17.27 -1.72 -14.13
N VAL A 166 16.68 -2.86 -14.53
CA VAL A 166 15.62 -3.49 -13.76
C VAL A 166 15.81 -5.00 -13.72
N THR A 167 15.70 -5.57 -12.54
CA THR A 167 15.67 -7.01 -12.31
C THR A 167 14.43 -7.40 -11.51
N LEU A 168 13.63 -8.29 -12.05
CA LEU A 168 12.52 -8.94 -11.37
C LEU A 168 12.90 -10.40 -11.14
N THR A 169 12.84 -10.85 -9.88
CA THR A 169 13.27 -12.21 -9.54
C THR A 169 12.41 -12.83 -8.44
N THR A 170 12.24 -14.15 -8.54
CA THR A 170 11.71 -14.98 -7.46
C THR A 170 12.84 -15.61 -6.62
N GLY A 171 14.09 -15.32 -6.95
CA GLY A 171 15.25 -15.67 -6.14
C GLY A 171 15.42 -14.75 -4.94
N ARG A 172 16.27 -15.17 -3.99
CA ARG A 172 16.71 -14.31 -2.89
C ARG A 172 18.05 -13.67 -3.27
N PRO A 173 18.17 -12.35 -3.20
CA PRO A 173 19.44 -11.68 -3.45
C PRO A 173 20.51 -12.15 -2.45
N LEU A 174 21.68 -12.42 -2.94
CA LEU A 174 22.86 -12.68 -2.12
C LEU A 174 23.66 -11.40 -1.95
N TYR A 175 24.26 -11.24 -0.78
CA TYR A 175 24.97 -10.00 -0.44
C TYR A 175 26.40 -10.31 -0.02
N GLY A 176 27.35 -9.63 -0.62
CA GLY A 176 28.75 -9.65 -0.25
C GLY A 176 29.01 -8.94 1.08
N ALA A 177 30.21 -9.09 1.62
CA ALA A 177 30.61 -8.50 2.91
C ALA A 177 30.56 -6.95 2.94
N ASN A 178 30.73 -6.30 1.79
CA ASN A 178 30.60 -4.84 1.63
C ASN A 178 29.17 -4.40 1.30
N GLY A 179 28.20 -5.34 1.29
CA GLY A 179 26.82 -5.11 0.94
C GLY A 179 26.57 -4.96 -0.57
N SER A 180 27.45 -5.48 -1.42
CA SER A 180 27.18 -5.67 -2.86
C SER A 180 26.06 -6.70 -3.05
N VAL A 181 25.41 -6.67 -4.21
CA VAL A 181 24.50 -7.74 -4.65
C VAL A 181 25.33 -8.65 -5.55
N ASP A 182 25.42 -9.95 -5.21
CA ASP A 182 26.31 -10.91 -5.87
C ASP A 182 25.51 -11.96 -6.68
N GLY A 183 24.18 -11.95 -6.61
CA GLY A 183 23.30 -12.86 -7.36
C GLY A 183 21.84 -12.76 -7.00
#